data_c9824aa6d169bed4009ebcd4910be47e
#
_entry.id   c9824aa6d169bed4009ebcd4910be47e
#
_cell.length_a   1.000
_cell.length_b   1.000
_cell.length_c   1.000
_cell.angle_alpha   90.00
_cell.angle_beta   90.00
_cell.angle_gamma   90.00
#
_symmetry.space_group_name_H-M   'P 1'
#
loop_
_entity.id
_entity.type
_entity.pdbx_description
1 polymer ?
#
loop_
_entity_poly.entity_id
_entity_poly.type
_entity_poly.pdbx_seq_one_letter_code
_entity_poly.pdbx_strand_id
1 'polypeptide(L)'
;MTRHLYIYILLFLVSGCIREEQFDNSPKGNFEALWKIMDERYCFFEYKNIDWDAVYRKYEPMITEDMSQDGLFEVLGNMLGELKDGHVNLYSASDMSRYWSWHED
;
A
#
# COMPACT_ATOMS: atom_id res chain seq x y z
N MET A 1 46.94 -18.38 1.58
CA MET A 1 46.38 -17.02 1.71
C MET A 1 45.26 -16.72 0.71
N THR A 2 45.37 -17.15 -0.52
CA THR A 2 44.33 -16.93 -1.53
C THR A 2 42.99 -17.64 -1.25
N ARG A 3 42.99 -18.77 -0.56
CA ARG A 3 41.77 -19.51 -0.18
C ARG A 3 40.83 -18.73 0.73
N HIS A 4 41.35 -17.96 1.67
CA HIS A 4 40.54 -17.22 2.63
C HIS A 4 39.90 -15.99 1.97
N LEU A 5 40.55 -15.38 1.00
CA LEU A 5 40.02 -14.22 0.28
C LEU A 5 38.76 -14.60 -0.50
N TYR A 6 38.74 -15.75 -1.16
CA TYR A 6 37.57 -16.20 -1.92
C TYR A 6 36.35 -16.50 -1.03
N ILE A 7 36.58 -17.03 0.17
CA ILE A 7 35.52 -17.29 1.14
C ILE A 7 34.87 -15.99 1.61
N TYR A 8 35.64 -14.96 1.90
CA TYR A 8 35.12 -13.66 2.33
C TYR A 8 34.35 -12.96 1.21
N ILE A 9 34.79 -13.03 -0.01
CA ILE A 9 34.10 -12.47 -1.19
C ILE A 9 32.76 -13.20 -1.40
N LEU A 10 32.72 -14.51 -1.28
CA LEU A 10 31.49 -15.29 -1.41
C LEU A 10 30.48 -14.95 -0.32
N LEU A 11 30.92 -14.81 0.94
CA LEU A 11 30.06 -14.41 2.06
C LEU A 11 29.49 -13.00 1.87
N PHE A 12 30.28 -12.09 1.36
CA PHE A 12 29.83 -10.72 1.06
C PHE A 12 28.76 -10.70 -0.04
N LEU A 13 28.91 -11.48 -1.09
CA LEU A 13 27.93 -11.60 -2.17
C LEU A 13 26.62 -12.20 -1.69
N VAL A 14 26.67 -13.23 -0.84
CA VAL A 14 25.48 -13.86 -0.23
C VAL A 14 24.75 -12.86 0.67
N SER A 15 25.46 -12.07 1.46
CA SER A 15 24.87 -11.04 2.33
C SER A 15 24.13 -9.97 1.52
N GLY A 16 24.64 -9.59 0.36
CA GLY A 16 24.01 -8.60 -0.53
C GLY A 16 22.68 -9.08 -1.13
N CYS A 17 22.51 -10.40 -1.29
CA CYS A 17 21.29 -10.98 -1.88
C CYS A 17 20.16 -11.20 -0.86
N ILE A 18 20.42 -11.13 0.46
CA ILE A 18 19.47 -11.44 1.52
C ILE A 18 18.79 -10.19 2.09
N ARG A 19 19.04 -9.01 1.55
CA ARG A 19 18.37 -7.77 1.97
C ARG A 19 16.93 -7.77 1.48
N GLU A 20 16.03 -8.28 2.30
CA GLU A 20 14.60 -8.05 2.13
C GLU A 20 14.23 -6.73 2.81
N GLU A 21 13.55 -5.85 2.09
CA GLU A 21 12.93 -4.69 2.70
C GLU A 21 11.85 -5.17 3.67
N GLN A 22 12.01 -4.84 4.95
CA GLN A 22 11.00 -5.16 5.95
C GLN A 22 9.77 -4.29 5.72
N PHE A 23 8.64 -4.92 5.48
CA PHE A 23 7.35 -4.24 5.37
C PHE A 23 6.93 -3.71 6.75
N ASP A 24 6.61 -2.43 6.83
CA ASP A 24 6.04 -1.83 8.03
C ASP A 24 4.55 -2.17 8.11
N ASN A 25 4.21 -3.16 8.95
CA ASN A 25 2.84 -3.62 9.14
C ASN A 25 2.08 -2.84 10.22
N SER A 26 2.43 -1.58 10.46
CA SER A 26 1.64 -0.66 11.28
C SER A 26 0.46 -0.10 10.47
N PRO A 27 -0.55 0.51 11.12
CA PRO A 27 -1.62 1.21 10.39
C PRO A 27 -1.07 2.26 9.42
N LYS A 28 -0.11 3.04 9.84
CA LYS A 28 0.54 4.05 9.00
C LYS A 28 1.29 3.40 7.82
N GLY A 29 2.04 2.34 8.08
CA GLY A 29 2.77 1.61 7.05
C GLY A 29 1.84 1.02 5.99
N ASN A 30 0.72 0.45 6.39
CA ASN A 30 -0.29 -0.09 5.47
C ASN A 30 -0.94 1.03 4.64
N PHE A 31 -1.28 2.15 5.27
CA PHE A 31 -1.83 3.31 4.57
C PHE A 31 -0.87 3.84 3.51
N GLU A 32 0.39 4.09 3.89
CA GLU A 32 1.43 4.59 2.96
C GLU A 32 1.66 3.62 1.80
N ALA A 33 1.73 2.33 2.09
CA ALA A 33 1.95 1.31 1.07
C ALA A 33 0.79 1.28 0.06
N LEU A 34 -0.44 1.29 0.53
CA LEU A 34 -1.61 1.26 -0.36
C LEU A 34 -1.70 2.52 -1.21
N TRP A 35 -1.54 3.70 -0.59
CA TRP A 35 -1.57 4.97 -1.32
C TRP A 35 -0.49 4.99 -2.42
N LYS A 36 0.72 4.56 -2.09
CA LYS A 36 1.85 4.53 -3.02
C LYS A 36 1.64 3.55 -4.17
N ILE A 37 1.10 2.36 -3.88
CA ILE A 37 0.79 1.37 -4.91
C ILE A 37 -0.22 1.96 -5.91
N MET A 38 -1.25 2.62 -5.43
CA MET A 38 -2.24 3.25 -6.30
C MET A 38 -1.64 4.40 -7.07
N ASP A 39 -0.82 5.24 -6.44
CA ASP A 39 -0.13 6.36 -7.08
C ASP A 39 0.73 5.90 -8.27
N GLU A 40 1.44 4.79 -8.11
CA GLU A 40 2.35 4.26 -9.12
C GLU A 40 1.66 3.44 -10.22
N ARG A 41 0.52 2.81 -9.91
CA ARG A 41 -0.06 1.78 -10.79
C ARG A 41 -1.44 2.11 -11.33
N TYR A 42 -2.20 2.98 -10.69
CA TYR A 42 -3.53 3.33 -11.18
C TYR A 42 -3.42 4.32 -12.33
N CYS A 43 -4.05 4.00 -13.46
CA CYS A 43 -3.84 4.75 -14.72
C CYS A 43 -4.94 5.78 -15.03
N PHE A 44 -6.01 5.88 -14.24
CA PHE A 44 -7.17 6.71 -14.57
C PHE A 44 -7.28 8.01 -13.76
N PHE A 45 -6.24 8.42 -13.02
CA PHE A 45 -6.29 9.65 -12.23
C PHE A 45 -6.61 10.88 -13.08
N GLU A 46 -5.91 11.07 -14.17
CA GLU A 46 -6.14 12.22 -15.07
C GLU A 46 -7.51 12.14 -15.73
N TYR A 47 -7.86 10.96 -16.23
CA TYR A 47 -9.16 10.74 -16.88
C TYR A 47 -10.32 11.06 -15.95
N LYS A 48 -10.22 10.69 -14.68
CA LYS A 48 -11.25 10.92 -13.66
C LYS A 48 -11.11 12.27 -12.96
N ASN A 49 -10.08 13.03 -13.27
CA ASN A 49 -9.78 14.31 -12.63
C ASN A 49 -9.65 14.18 -11.10
N ILE A 50 -8.87 13.19 -10.65
CA ILE A 50 -8.63 12.90 -9.24
C ILE A 50 -7.24 13.39 -8.84
N ASP A 51 -7.19 14.29 -7.84
CA ASP A 51 -5.96 14.68 -7.18
C ASP A 51 -5.63 13.69 -6.06
N TRP A 52 -4.76 12.71 -6.34
CA TRP A 52 -4.43 11.65 -5.41
C TRP A 52 -3.63 12.15 -4.20
N ASP A 53 -2.84 13.22 -4.37
CA ASP A 53 -2.16 13.88 -3.26
C ASP A 53 -3.17 14.52 -2.28
N ALA A 54 -4.25 15.11 -2.79
CA ALA A 54 -5.32 15.64 -1.95
C ALA A 54 -6.03 14.52 -1.18
N VAL A 55 -6.19 13.35 -1.78
CA VAL A 55 -6.75 12.17 -1.10
C VAL A 55 -5.83 11.73 0.07
N TYR A 56 -4.51 11.73 -0.13
CA TYR A 56 -3.57 11.47 0.95
C TYR A 56 -3.79 12.42 2.13
N ARG A 57 -3.83 13.72 1.86
CA ARG A 57 -4.01 14.75 2.90
C ARG A 57 -5.33 14.62 3.66
N LYS A 58 -6.36 14.10 3.00
CA LYS A 58 -7.68 13.89 3.60
C LYS A 58 -7.68 12.71 4.57
N TYR A 59 -7.04 11.59 4.21
CA TYR A 59 -7.14 10.34 4.95
C TYR A 59 -5.99 10.12 5.94
N GLU A 60 -4.82 10.68 5.70
CA GLU A 60 -3.66 10.50 6.58
C GLU A 60 -3.95 10.88 8.05
N PRO A 61 -4.64 11.99 8.37
CA PRO A 61 -4.95 12.33 9.76
C PRO A 61 -5.89 11.35 10.47
N MET A 62 -6.58 10.49 9.72
CA MET A 62 -7.49 9.48 10.28
C MET A 62 -6.75 8.23 10.76
N ILE A 63 -5.47 8.09 10.43
CA ILE A 63 -4.66 6.93 10.78
C ILE A 63 -4.01 7.16 12.14
N THR A 64 -4.28 6.25 13.10
CA THR A 64 -3.69 6.27 14.44
C THR A 64 -2.97 4.96 14.70
N GLU A 65 -1.96 4.98 15.58
CA GLU A 65 -1.15 3.79 15.89
C GLU A 65 -1.94 2.70 16.62
N ASP A 66 -2.95 3.10 17.38
CA ASP A 66 -3.77 2.22 18.20
C ASP A 66 -5.09 1.80 17.57
N MET A 67 -5.33 2.17 16.32
CA MET A 67 -6.57 1.82 15.64
C MET A 67 -6.66 0.31 15.38
N SER A 68 -7.89 -0.21 15.37
CA SER A 68 -8.15 -1.61 15.06
C SER A 68 -7.93 -1.91 13.58
N GLN A 69 -7.78 -3.20 13.24
CA GLN A 69 -7.72 -3.62 11.84
C GLN A 69 -9.01 -3.30 11.09
N ASP A 70 -10.17 -3.44 11.73
CA ASP A 70 -11.45 -3.07 11.12
C ASP A 70 -11.54 -1.57 10.86
N GLY A 71 -11.06 -0.74 11.79
CA GLY A 71 -10.99 0.70 11.61
C GLY A 71 -10.06 1.10 10.48
N LEU A 72 -8.89 0.47 10.41
CA LEU A 72 -7.95 0.69 9.30
C LEU A 72 -8.57 0.28 7.97
N PHE A 73 -9.19 -0.89 7.91
CA PHE A 73 -9.85 -1.38 6.69
C PHE A 73 -10.92 -0.39 6.19
N GLU A 74 -11.70 0.17 7.11
CA GLU A 74 -12.73 1.17 6.76
C GLU A 74 -12.11 2.43 6.15
N VAL A 75 -11.04 2.96 6.75
CA VAL A 75 -10.34 4.15 6.23
C VAL A 75 -9.75 3.86 4.85
N LEU A 76 -9.06 2.72 4.70
CA LEU A 76 -8.46 2.33 3.41
C LEU A 76 -9.52 2.12 2.34
N GLY A 77 -10.64 1.49 2.71
CA GLY A 77 -11.76 1.29 1.79
C GLY A 77 -12.37 2.61 1.33
N ASN A 78 -12.55 3.56 2.25
CA ASN A 78 -13.06 4.89 1.92
C ASN A 78 -12.09 5.67 1.02
N MET A 79 -10.79 5.55 1.28
CA MET A 79 -9.77 6.15 0.43
C MET A 79 -9.84 5.62 -1.01
N LEU A 80 -9.91 4.31 -1.18
CA LEU A 80 -10.07 3.70 -2.51
C LEU A 80 -11.41 4.06 -3.15
N GLY A 81 -12.45 4.27 -2.35
CA GLY A 81 -13.76 4.72 -2.81
C GLY A 81 -13.75 6.09 -3.50
N GLU A 82 -12.76 6.93 -3.22
CA GLU A 82 -12.58 8.22 -3.91
C GLU A 82 -12.32 8.03 -5.41
N LEU A 83 -11.83 6.85 -5.83
CA LEU A 83 -11.63 6.53 -7.23
C LEU A 83 -12.94 6.30 -7.99
N LYS A 84 -14.03 5.99 -7.30
CA LYS A 84 -15.35 5.68 -7.88
C LYS A 84 -15.26 4.63 -8.98
N ASP A 85 -14.49 3.56 -8.71
CA ASP A 85 -14.17 2.52 -9.69
C ASP A 85 -14.52 1.15 -9.11
N GLY A 86 -15.54 0.51 -9.67
CA GLY A 86 -15.99 -0.81 -9.23
C GLY A 86 -14.99 -1.94 -9.48
N HIS A 87 -13.92 -1.68 -10.23
CA HIS A 87 -12.84 -2.65 -10.46
C HIS A 87 -11.77 -2.60 -9.38
N VAL A 88 -11.78 -1.58 -8.53
CA VAL A 88 -10.84 -1.44 -7.41
C VAL A 88 -11.49 -1.98 -6.15
N ASN A 89 -10.95 -3.05 -5.59
CA ASN A 89 -11.48 -3.73 -4.42
C ASN A 89 -10.39 -3.93 -3.37
N LEU A 90 -10.78 -3.82 -2.11
CA LEU A 90 -9.94 -4.14 -0.97
C LEU A 90 -10.54 -5.34 -0.24
N TYR A 91 -9.71 -6.35 0.02
CA TYR A 91 -10.12 -7.57 0.71
C TYR A 91 -9.34 -7.74 2.00
N SER A 92 -10.03 -8.21 3.03
CA SER A 92 -9.42 -8.75 4.23
C SER A 92 -9.91 -10.17 4.46
N ALA A 93 -9.43 -10.84 5.52
CA ALA A 93 -9.87 -12.19 5.87
C ALA A 93 -11.37 -12.25 6.19
N SER A 94 -11.97 -11.14 6.60
CA SER A 94 -13.36 -11.07 7.09
C SER A 94 -14.25 -10.09 6.33
N ASP A 95 -13.71 -9.30 5.39
CA ASP A 95 -14.49 -8.23 4.76
C ASP A 95 -13.99 -7.88 3.36
N MET A 96 -14.83 -7.17 2.61
CA MET A 96 -14.51 -6.66 1.29
C MET A 96 -15.07 -5.24 1.14
N SER A 97 -14.20 -4.33 0.69
CA SER A 97 -14.61 -2.98 0.33
C SER A 97 -14.66 -2.81 -1.17
N ARG A 98 -15.72 -2.20 -1.66
CA ARG A 98 -15.94 -1.95 -3.08
C ARG A 98 -16.81 -0.71 -3.28
N TYR A 99 -16.57 0.04 -4.33
CA TYR A 99 -17.47 1.11 -4.75
C TYR A 99 -18.67 0.51 -5.48
N TRP A 100 -19.81 0.47 -4.80
CA TRP A 100 -21.01 -0.21 -5.30
C TRP A 100 -21.88 0.63 -6.23
N SER A 101 -21.73 1.95 -6.20
CA SER A 101 -22.56 2.86 -7.00
C SER A 101 -22.08 3.05 -8.44
N TRP A 102 -21.02 2.37 -8.85
CA TRP A 102 -20.44 2.51 -10.19
C TRP A 102 -21.43 2.11 -11.31
N HIS A 103 -22.37 1.25 -10.99
CA HIS A 103 -23.36 0.73 -11.96
C HIS A 103 -24.62 1.58 -12.04
N GLU A 104 -24.73 2.61 -11.24
CA GLU A 104 -25.89 3.49 -11.20
C GLU A 104 -25.74 4.72 -12.11
N ASP A 105 -24.55 4.91 -12.64
CA ASP A 105 -24.24 6.01 -13.56
C ASP A 105 -24.63 5.65 -15.04
#